data_b8a9dadaf886dda3acf6896fb372083f
#
_entry.id   b8a9dadaf886dda3acf6896fb372083f
#
_cell.length_a   1.000
_cell.length_b   1.000
_cell.length_c   1.000
_cell.angle_alpha   90.00
_cell.angle_beta   90.00
_cell.angle_gamma   90.00
#
_symmetry.space_group_name_H-M   'P 1'
#
loop_
_entity.id
_entity.type
_entity.pdbx_description
1 polymer ?
#
loop_
_entity_poly.entity_id
_entity_poly.type
_entity_poly.pdbx_seq_one_letter_code
_entity_poly.pdbx_strand_id
1 'polypeptide(L)'
;MFLVSTRNFPPELGGMQNLMEGLSNALTNHGPVKVFADNYQDANTYDQNSKLNIERISGFKIFRKYRKANLVKDFIKQNQIRACFFDHWKSIENIDLEILKKTKSFCLIHSKEINHPVGSSLNKRVLKSLGKADFVIANSKFTKELGLKLGLKD
;
A
#
# COMPACT_ATOMS: atom_id res chain seq x y z
N MET A 1 -5.70 15.69 2.48
CA MET A 1 -6.12 14.33 2.83
C MET A 1 -5.01 13.35 2.49
N PHE A 2 -4.88 12.26 3.25
CA PHE A 2 -3.96 11.13 2.96
C PHE A 2 -4.75 9.89 2.57
N LEU A 3 -4.15 9.03 1.75
CA LEU A 3 -4.71 7.75 1.35
C LEU A 3 -3.75 6.63 1.72
N VAL A 4 -4.27 5.58 2.35
CA VAL A 4 -3.54 4.35 2.66
C VAL A 4 -4.20 3.20 1.93
N SER A 5 -3.46 2.48 1.10
CA SER A 5 -3.94 1.27 0.42
C SER A 5 -3.13 0.08 0.89
N THR A 6 -3.78 -0.81 1.62
CA THR A 6 -3.13 -1.93 2.27
C THR A 6 -3.84 -3.26 2.01
N ARG A 7 -3.10 -4.34 2.06
CA ARG A 7 -3.62 -5.71 2.03
C ARG A 7 -3.82 -6.25 3.44
N ASN A 8 -2.98 -5.78 4.35
CA ASN A 8 -2.89 -6.27 5.72
C ASN A 8 -3.24 -5.13 6.68
N PHE A 9 -4.37 -5.28 7.40
CA PHE A 9 -4.84 -4.27 8.34
C PHE A 9 -5.57 -4.94 9.51
N PRO A 10 -5.55 -4.38 10.73
CA PRO A 10 -6.34 -4.94 11.83
C PRO A 10 -7.81 -5.17 11.46
N PRO A 11 -8.48 -6.13 12.10
CA PRO A 11 -8.08 -6.90 13.29
C PRO A 11 -7.16 -8.10 13.03
N GLU A 12 -6.78 -8.36 11.77
CA GLU A 12 -5.76 -9.37 11.49
C GLU A 12 -4.47 -9.02 12.26
N LEU A 13 -3.91 -10.01 12.99
CA LEU A 13 -2.71 -9.79 13.79
C LEU A 13 -1.44 -9.96 12.95
N GLY A 14 -0.47 -9.06 13.15
CA GLY A 14 0.83 -9.15 12.50
C GLY A 14 1.58 -7.82 12.44
N GLY A 15 2.89 -7.90 12.17
CA GLY A 15 3.74 -6.71 12.12
C GLY A 15 3.36 -5.69 11.04
N MET A 16 2.90 -6.18 9.87
CA MET A 16 2.44 -5.31 8.78
C MET A 16 1.15 -4.60 9.14
N GLN A 17 0.21 -5.32 9.75
CA GLN A 17 -1.06 -4.79 10.21
C GLN A 17 -0.85 -3.66 11.21
N ASN A 18 -0.03 -3.90 12.23
CA ASN A 18 0.32 -2.91 13.24
C ASN A 18 1.06 -1.71 12.64
N LEU A 19 1.96 -1.94 11.68
CA LEU A 19 2.68 -0.87 10.98
C LEU A 19 1.73 0.03 10.20
N MET A 20 0.81 -0.57 9.42
CA MET A 20 -0.12 0.20 8.59
C MET A 20 -1.17 0.92 9.43
N GLU A 21 -1.62 0.34 10.53
CA GLU A 21 -2.46 0.99 11.52
C GLU A 21 -1.75 2.17 12.17
N GLY A 22 -0.55 1.95 12.70
CA GLY A 22 0.26 2.99 13.34
C GLY A 22 0.55 4.16 12.38
N LEU A 23 0.92 3.87 11.13
CA LEU A 23 1.09 4.87 10.09
C LEU A 23 -0.22 5.64 9.85
N SER A 24 -1.34 4.95 9.68
CA SER A 24 -2.63 5.57 9.44
C SER A 24 -3.05 6.49 10.58
N ASN A 25 -2.88 6.04 11.82
CA ASN A 25 -3.16 6.84 13.02
C ASN A 25 -2.23 8.06 13.13
N ALA A 26 -0.94 7.91 12.87
CA ALA A 26 0.01 9.02 12.90
C ALA A 26 -0.33 10.09 11.84
N LEU A 27 -0.76 9.68 10.66
CA LEU A 27 -1.17 10.59 9.59
C LEU A 27 -2.41 11.44 9.98
N THR A 28 -3.28 10.98 10.89
CA THR A 28 -4.44 11.76 11.34
C THR A 28 -4.05 13.07 12.02
N ASN A 29 -2.85 13.15 12.61
CA ASN A 29 -2.32 14.38 13.19
C ASN A 29 -2.01 15.46 12.12
N HIS A 30 -1.95 15.06 10.84
CA HIS A 30 -1.61 15.92 9.72
C HIS A 30 -2.78 16.15 8.75
N GLY A 31 -3.93 15.52 9.00
CA GLY A 31 -5.14 15.71 8.22
C GLY A 31 -5.98 14.42 8.04
N PRO A 32 -7.11 14.50 7.37
CA PRO A 32 -7.99 13.35 7.15
C PRO A 32 -7.28 12.20 6.43
N VAL A 33 -7.57 10.96 6.86
CA VAL A 33 -6.99 9.72 6.30
C VAL A 33 -8.10 8.81 5.81
N LYS A 34 -8.00 8.36 4.56
CA LYS A 34 -8.82 7.28 3.99
C LYS A 34 -7.98 6.02 3.88
N VAL A 35 -8.48 4.91 4.41
CA VAL A 35 -7.85 3.60 4.33
C VAL A 35 -8.66 2.67 3.45
N PHE A 36 -8.05 2.09 2.41
CA PHE A 36 -8.58 0.97 1.63
C PHE A 36 -7.86 -0.30 2.05
N ALA A 37 -8.56 -1.20 2.74
CA ALA A 37 -7.99 -2.43 3.27
C ALA A 37 -8.72 -3.67 2.74
N ASP A 38 -8.01 -4.80 2.63
CA ASP A 38 -8.66 -6.07 2.37
C ASP A 38 -9.57 -6.43 3.56
N ASN A 39 -10.73 -7.04 3.26
CA ASN A 39 -11.64 -7.48 4.31
C ASN A 39 -11.05 -8.67 5.08
N TYR A 40 -11.34 -8.72 6.36
CA TYR A 40 -10.94 -9.77 7.29
C TYR A 40 -12.11 -10.12 8.21
N GLN A 41 -12.05 -11.28 8.85
CA GLN A 41 -13.03 -11.67 9.86
C GLN A 41 -13.05 -10.62 10.97
N ASP A 42 -14.24 -10.32 11.49
CA ASP A 42 -14.48 -9.33 12.56
C ASP A 42 -14.03 -7.88 12.25
N ALA A 43 -13.70 -7.58 10.98
CA ALA A 43 -13.30 -6.24 10.57
C ALA A 43 -14.32 -5.16 10.90
N ASN A 44 -15.63 -5.46 10.81
CA ASN A 44 -16.69 -4.51 11.10
C ASN A 44 -16.64 -4.02 12.55
N THR A 45 -16.40 -4.91 13.51
CA THR A 45 -16.30 -4.56 14.94
C THR A 45 -15.09 -3.66 15.19
N TYR A 46 -13.96 -3.96 14.56
CA TYR A 46 -12.76 -3.11 14.63
C TYR A 46 -13.02 -1.72 14.02
N ASP A 47 -13.64 -1.67 12.83
CA ASP A 47 -13.85 -0.44 12.08
C ASP A 47 -14.82 0.51 12.81
N GLN A 48 -15.84 -0.02 13.47
CA GLN A 48 -16.78 0.75 14.30
C GLN A 48 -16.10 1.44 15.49
N ASN A 49 -15.04 0.84 16.03
CA ASN A 49 -14.28 1.39 17.16
C ASN A 49 -13.06 2.23 16.72
N SER A 50 -12.78 2.28 15.41
CA SER A 50 -11.66 3.03 14.85
C SER A 50 -12.05 4.47 14.53
N LYS A 51 -11.12 5.41 14.75
CA LYS A 51 -11.27 6.81 14.30
C LYS A 51 -10.92 7.01 12.82
N LEU A 52 -10.43 5.96 12.15
CA LEU A 52 -10.02 6.00 10.75
C LEU A 52 -11.23 5.79 9.82
N ASN A 53 -11.23 6.46 8.67
CA ASN A 53 -12.20 6.18 7.61
C ASN A 53 -11.72 4.97 6.79
N ILE A 54 -12.18 3.78 7.17
CA ILE A 54 -11.75 2.50 6.59
C ILE A 54 -12.82 2.00 5.62
N GLU A 55 -12.38 1.58 4.43
CA GLU A 55 -13.20 0.89 3.44
C GLU A 55 -12.62 -0.50 3.19
N ARG A 56 -13.43 -1.53 3.48
CA ARG A 56 -13.04 -2.93 3.35
C ARG A 56 -13.44 -3.51 2.00
N ILE A 57 -12.48 -4.12 1.34
CA ILE A 57 -12.70 -4.73 0.04
C ILE A 57 -12.81 -6.25 0.21
N SER A 58 -14.01 -6.77 -0.05
CA SER A 58 -14.34 -8.20 0.02
C SER A 58 -14.25 -8.88 -1.34
N GLY A 59 -14.40 -10.22 -1.35
CA GLY A 59 -14.50 -11.04 -2.55
C GLY A 59 -13.23 -11.83 -2.85
N PHE A 60 -13.27 -12.60 -3.93
CA PHE A 60 -12.17 -13.48 -4.32
C PHE A 60 -10.87 -12.70 -4.54
N LYS A 61 -9.76 -13.23 -4.01
CA LYS A 61 -8.43 -12.61 -3.96
C LYS A 61 -7.96 -12.05 -5.32
N ILE A 62 -8.26 -12.74 -6.42
CA ILE A 62 -7.86 -12.32 -7.77
C ILE A 62 -8.59 -11.05 -8.17
N PHE A 63 -9.90 -10.97 -7.96
CA PHE A 63 -10.70 -9.80 -8.35
C PHE A 63 -10.59 -8.65 -7.35
N ARG A 64 -10.40 -8.96 -6.07
CA ARG A 64 -10.28 -7.98 -4.98
C ARG A 64 -9.18 -6.96 -5.22
N LYS A 65 -8.00 -7.39 -5.71
CA LYS A 65 -6.90 -6.48 -6.03
C LYS A 65 -7.26 -5.43 -7.11
N TYR A 66 -8.03 -5.83 -8.12
CA TYR A 66 -8.47 -4.91 -9.19
C TYR A 66 -9.57 -3.97 -8.69
N ARG A 67 -10.53 -4.50 -7.91
CA ARG A 67 -11.59 -3.67 -7.29
C ARG A 67 -10.96 -2.61 -6.38
N LYS A 68 -10.03 -3.00 -5.51
CA LYS A 68 -9.32 -2.06 -4.64
C LYS A 68 -8.56 -1.01 -5.46
N ALA A 69 -7.83 -1.41 -6.49
CA ALA A 69 -7.13 -0.48 -7.35
C ALA A 69 -8.07 0.52 -8.03
N ASN A 70 -9.24 0.08 -8.50
CA ASN A 70 -10.23 0.98 -9.10
C ASN A 70 -10.79 1.97 -8.09
N LEU A 71 -11.17 1.52 -6.88
CA LEU A 71 -11.63 2.40 -5.81
C LEU A 71 -10.57 3.45 -5.43
N VAL A 72 -9.31 3.04 -5.30
CA VAL A 72 -8.18 3.95 -5.03
C VAL A 72 -8.02 4.97 -6.17
N LYS A 73 -8.06 4.52 -7.44
CA LYS A 73 -7.97 5.41 -8.60
C LYS A 73 -9.09 6.44 -8.64
N ASP A 74 -10.32 5.99 -8.41
CA ASP A 74 -11.48 6.88 -8.45
C ASP A 74 -11.46 7.86 -7.28
N PHE A 75 -11.03 7.42 -6.11
CA PHE A 75 -10.87 8.29 -4.96
C PHE A 75 -9.79 9.36 -5.17
N ILE A 76 -8.65 9.02 -5.79
CA ILE A 76 -7.59 9.99 -6.15
C ILE A 76 -8.10 11.02 -7.18
N LYS A 77 -8.94 10.58 -8.15
CA LYS A 77 -9.50 11.49 -9.16
C LYS A 77 -10.49 12.49 -8.57
N GLN A 78 -11.24 12.09 -7.55
CA GLN A 78 -12.34 12.86 -6.97
C GLN A 78 -11.92 13.74 -5.78
N ASN A 79 -10.71 13.52 -5.24
CA ASN A 79 -10.27 14.18 -4.02
C ASN A 79 -8.85 14.78 -4.17
N GLN A 80 -8.58 15.83 -3.42
CA GLN A 80 -7.23 16.39 -3.30
C GLN A 80 -6.41 15.54 -2.30
N ILE A 81 -5.62 14.62 -2.83
CA ILE A 81 -4.77 13.73 -2.02
C ILE A 81 -3.36 14.29 -1.94
N ARG A 82 -2.87 14.58 -0.72
CA ARG A 82 -1.51 15.05 -0.48
C ARG A 82 -0.48 13.95 -0.70
N ALA A 83 -0.79 12.75 -0.19
CA ALA A 83 0.07 11.58 -0.37
C ALA A 83 -0.71 10.28 -0.28
N CYS A 84 -0.24 9.29 -1.05
CA CYS A 84 -0.71 7.90 -1.04
C CYS A 84 0.36 6.98 -0.47
N PHE A 85 -0.01 6.08 0.43
CA PHE A 85 0.86 5.09 1.03
C PHE A 85 0.38 3.68 0.66
N PHE A 86 1.28 2.87 0.15
CA PHE A 86 1.03 1.49 -0.25
C PHE A 86 1.88 0.55 0.60
N ASP A 87 1.26 -0.46 1.20
CA ASP A 87 1.94 -1.43 2.08
C ASP A 87 2.85 -2.41 1.33
N HIS A 88 2.66 -2.53 0.01
CA HIS A 88 3.25 -3.60 -0.78
C HIS A 88 3.26 -3.24 -2.28
N TRP A 89 4.25 -3.70 -3.04
CA TRP A 89 4.31 -3.50 -4.48
C TRP A 89 3.05 -3.96 -5.26
N LYS A 90 2.33 -4.99 -4.75
CA LYS A 90 1.05 -5.44 -5.34
C LYS A 90 -0.08 -4.45 -5.11
N SER A 91 0.00 -3.60 -4.10
CA SER A 91 -1.03 -2.59 -3.83
C SER A 91 -0.94 -1.42 -4.80
N ILE A 92 0.25 -1.09 -5.31
CA ILE A 92 0.46 -0.05 -6.32
C ILE A 92 0.43 -0.60 -7.77
N GLU A 93 0.61 -1.91 -7.95
CA GLU A 93 0.79 -2.55 -9.26
C GLU A 93 -0.28 -2.18 -10.28
N ASN A 94 -1.55 -2.16 -9.87
CA ASN A 94 -2.70 -1.92 -10.75
C ASN A 94 -3.18 -0.46 -10.75
N ILE A 95 -2.40 0.46 -10.18
CA ILE A 95 -2.66 1.89 -10.25
C ILE A 95 -1.91 2.45 -11.47
N ASP A 96 -2.60 3.26 -12.26
CA ASP A 96 -2.04 3.88 -13.45
C ASP A 96 -1.07 5.01 -13.05
N LEU A 97 0.04 5.13 -13.75
CA LEU A 97 1.06 6.15 -13.45
C LEU A 97 0.48 7.57 -13.54
N GLU A 98 -0.40 7.84 -14.51
CA GLU A 98 -1.05 9.15 -14.68
C GLU A 98 -1.95 9.53 -13.49
N ILE A 99 -2.48 8.53 -12.78
CA ILE A 99 -3.24 8.77 -11.55
C ILE A 99 -2.29 9.08 -10.38
N LEU A 100 -1.18 8.34 -10.28
CA LEU A 100 -0.18 8.55 -9.22
C LEU A 100 0.51 9.91 -9.34
N LYS A 101 0.72 10.43 -10.55
CA LYS A 101 1.29 11.78 -10.78
C LYS A 101 0.47 12.92 -10.16
N LYS A 102 -0.79 12.68 -9.80
CA LYS A 102 -1.66 13.68 -9.14
C LYS A 102 -1.38 13.84 -7.64
N THR A 103 -0.56 12.98 -7.05
CA THR A 103 -0.27 12.93 -5.61
C THR A 103 1.15 12.47 -5.38
N LYS A 104 1.70 12.68 -4.19
CA LYS A 104 2.94 12.00 -3.80
C LYS A 104 2.65 10.56 -3.42
N SER A 105 3.45 9.62 -3.91
CA SER A 105 3.25 8.19 -3.71
C SER A 105 4.43 7.54 -3.00
N PHE A 106 4.12 6.79 -1.94
CA PHE A 106 5.07 6.06 -1.11
C PHE A 106 4.71 4.58 -1.12
N CYS A 107 5.69 3.71 -1.40
CA CYS A 107 5.48 2.27 -1.34
C CYS A 107 6.45 1.64 -0.34
N LEU A 108 5.91 0.96 0.66
CA LEU A 108 6.71 0.23 1.64
C LEU A 108 7.15 -1.11 1.03
N ILE A 109 8.36 -1.51 1.35
CA ILE A 109 8.92 -2.81 0.96
C ILE A 109 9.42 -3.61 2.16
N HIS A 110 9.23 -4.93 2.06
CA HIS A 110 9.70 -5.91 3.03
C HIS A 110 10.54 -6.96 2.30
N SER A 111 11.58 -7.45 2.94
CA SER A 111 12.58 -8.32 2.32
C SER A 111 12.00 -9.56 1.65
N LYS A 112 11.05 -10.26 2.31
CA LYS A 112 10.41 -11.47 1.78
C LYS A 112 9.67 -11.25 0.46
N GLU A 113 9.11 -10.05 0.28
CA GLU A 113 8.23 -9.73 -0.84
C GLU A 113 8.96 -9.31 -2.10
N ILE A 114 10.19 -8.84 -1.95
CA ILE A 114 11.04 -8.39 -3.05
C ILE A 114 12.15 -9.39 -3.41
N ASN A 115 12.43 -10.36 -2.53
CA ASN A 115 13.53 -11.32 -2.70
C ASN A 115 13.19 -12.37 -3.77
N HIS A 116 13.39 -11.98 -5.02
CA HIS A 116 13.22 -12.84 -6.19
C HIS A 116 14.50 -12.83 -7.02
N PRO A 117 14.85 -13.93 -7.71
CA PRO A 117 16.07 -13.97 -8.55
C PRO A 117 16.09 -12.81 -9.54
N VAL A 118 17.23 -12.13 -9.62
CA VAL A 118 17.44 -11.00 -10.53
C VAL A 118 17.10 -11.41 -11.96
N GLY A 119 16.35 -10.58 -12.68
CA GLY A 119 15.94 -10.83 -14.06
C GLY A 119 14.76 -11.80 -14.22
N SER A 120 14.29 -12.44 -13.14
CA SER A 120 13.08 -13.27 -13.20
C SER A 120 11.84 -12.45 -13.54
N SER A 121 10.79 -13.10 -14.06
CA SER A 121 9.52 -12.43 -14.36
C SER A 121 8.93 -11.71 -13.15
N LEU A 122 9.10 -12.30 -11.96
CA LEU A 122 8.59 -11.71 -10.73
C LEU A 122 9.44 -10.52 -10.27
N ASN A 123 10.78 -10.62 -10.36
CA ASN A 123 11.67 -9.47 -10.10
C ASN A 123 11.35 -8.29 -11.03
N LYS A 124 11.24 -8.52 -12.34
CA LYS A 124 10.87 -7.48 -13.31
C LYS A 124 9.52 -6.83 -12.97
N ARG A 125 8.54 -7.64 -12.55
CA ARG A 125 7.22 -7.17 -12.15
C ARG A 125 7.25 -6.33 -10.87
N VAL A 126 8.05 -6.73 -9.87
CA VAL A 126 8.30 -5.96 -8.65
C VAL A 126 8.90 -4.60 -8.99
N LEU A 127 10.01 -4.58 -9.76
CA LEU A 127 10.69 -3.35 -10.15
C LEU A 127 9.79 -2.41 -10.95
N LYS A 128 9.01 -2.95 -11.90
CA LYS A 128 8.02 -2.18 -12.67
C LYS A 128 6.96 -1.54 -11.77
N SER A 129 6.50 -2.29 -10.75
CA SER A 129 5.46 -1.79 -9.84
C SER A 129 6.01 -0.72 -8.89
N LEU A 130 7.18 -0.95 -8.31
CA LEU A 130 7.84 0.00 -7.40
C LEU A 130 8.33 1.25 -8.13
N GLY A 131 8.74 1.14 -9.40
CA GLY A 131 9.11 2.28 -10.24
C GLY A 131 7.97 3.26 -10.55
N LYS A 132 6.74 2.97 -10.13
CA LYS A 132 5.60 3.90 -10.20
C LYS A 132 5.52 4.84 -8.99
N ALA A 133 6.11 4.45 -7.86
CA ALA A 133 6.12 5.25 -6.64
C ALA A 133 7.17 6.37 -6.73
N ASP A 134 6.86 7.55 -6.19
CA ASP A 134 7.85 8.60 -6.02
C ASP A 134 8.93 8.19 -5.01
N PHE A 135 8.53 7.43 -3.97
CA PHE A 135 9.42 6.99 -2.91
C PHE A 135 9.16 5.52 -2.56
N VAL A 136 10.24 4.74 -2.46
CA VAL A 136 10.21 3.39 -1.93
C VAL A 136 10.83 3.39 -0.53
N ILE A 137 10.06 2.95 0.46
CA ILE A 137 10.46 2.96 1.87
C ILE A 137 10.80 1.53 2.32
N ALA A 138 12.06 1.29 2.64
CA ALA A 138 12.50 0.03 3.23
C ALA A 138 12.31 0.05 4.76
N ASN A 139 11.78 -1.02 5.32
CA ASN A 139 11.56 -1.16 6.76
C ASN A 139 12.85 -1.41 7.58
N SER A 140 13.97 -1.65 6.90
CA SER A 140 15.28 -1.88 7.53
C SER A 140 16.43 -1.62 6.54
N LYS A 141 17.64 -1.43 7.09
CA LYS A 141 18.87 -1.32 6.28
C LYS A 141 19.07 -2.56 5.42
N PHE A 142 18.84 -3.75 5.97
CA PHE A 142 18.91 -5.01 5.23
C PHE A 142 17.94 -5.02 4.03
N THR A 143 16.70 -4.57 4.21
CA THR A 143 15.71 -4.52 3.12
C THR A 143 16.11 -3.48 2.06
N LYS A 144 16.68 -2.34 2.46
CA LYS A 144 17.21 -1.34 1.52
C LYS A 144 18.33 -1.95 0.68
N GLU A 145 19.33 -2.54 1.30
CA GLU A 145 20.49 -3.17 0.62
C GLU A 145 20.03 -4.30 -0.32
N LEU A 146 19.09 -5.12 0.11
CA LEU A 146 18.48 -6.14 -0.74
C LEU A 146 17.79 -5.53 -1.95
N GLY A 147 17.01 -4.47 -1.76
CA GLY A 147 16.31 -3.77 -2.83
C GLY A 147 17.29 -3.23 -3.91
N LEU A 148 18.35 -2.57 -3.48
CA LEU A 148 19.41 -2.08 -4.37
C LEU A 148 20.07 -3.22 -5.16
N LYS A 149 20.41 -4.32 -4.47
CA LYS A 149 20.96 -5.53 -5.09
C LYS A 149 20.03 -6.14 -6.15
N LEU A 150 18.72 -6.02 -5.94
CA LEU A 150 17.68 -6.55 -6.84
C LEU A 150 17.33 -5.60 -8.00
N GLY A 151 17.92 -4.40 -8.04
CA GLY A 151 17.81 -3.44 -9.14
C GLY A 151 16.93 -2.21 -8.84
N LEU A 152 16.52 -1.96 -7.58
CA LEU A 152 15.96 -0.67 -7.20
C LEU A 152 17.03 0.42 -7.26
N LYS A 153 16.61 1.62 -7.60
CA LYS A 153 17.47 2.82 -7.54
C LYS A 153 17.46 3.39 -6.12
N ASP A 154 18.56 4.00 -5.71
CA ASP A 154 18.65 4.71 -4.43
C ASP A 154 17.84 6.01 -4.46
#